data_cb015ea0f97b005d0a50066931e85ff9
#
_entry.id   cb015ea0f97b005d0a50066931e85ff9
#
_cell.length_a   1.000
_cell.length_b   1.000
_cell.length_c   1.000
_cell.angle_alpha   90.00
_cell.angle_beta   90.00
_cell.angle_gamma   90.00
#
_symmetry.space_group_name_H-M   'P 1'
#
loop_
_entity.id
_entity.type
_entity.pdbx_description
1 polymer ?
#
loop_
_entity_poly.entity_id
_entity_poly.type
_entity_poly.pdbx_seq_one_letter_code
_entity_poly.pdbx_strand_id
1 'polypeptide(L)'
;MSQTIRPATPDDMQRLIELLMLDAQERHVEGAILWKMADDAPTQIEKALRFALTADQQPFQQFWHVADDGGKITGVIHAMMLPVPPIYAGSFGEPGLILPDSFVAADAPNGTLESLLAAAEDALQEAGAKIKLASYVAGKVWRTAFEASGYEPLTLYLSRSYLGDQGVPADVRQAREDDVPGIVARSAENRQVLFDIDPFWEIHPEADPRFLAWMTRSLTLRDRDMMVLGPSEDLQGYIISQPASRLHFTPAHDITGTCVIDDYYHSELANPAALDHGGESARALLRAAEAAFANRGIGAAFVVCPAGWASKVELLESAGYETAMVWSIKR
;
A
#
# COMPACT_ATOMS: atom_id res chain seq x y z
N MET A 1 -32.31 16.13 14.16
CA MET A 1 -32.17 16.25 12.69
C MET A 1 -31.52 14.96 12.23
N SER A 2 -31.90 14.39 11.11
CA SER A 2 -31.26 13.14 10.63
C SER A 2 -29.96 13.47 9.92
N GLN A 3 -28.91 12.73 10.22
CA GLN A 3 -27.63 12.76 9.50
C GLN A 3 -27.85 12.49 8.01
N THR A 4 -27.13 13.20 7.15
CA THR A 4 -27.16 13.04 5.70
C THR A 4 -25.74 12.75 5.20
N ILE A 5 -25.61 11.74 4.32
CA ILE A 5 -24.36 11.53 3.59
C ILE A 5 -24.47 12.24 2.25
N ARG A 6 -23.50 13.06 1.90
CA ARG A 6 -23.45 13.81 0.65
C ARG A 6 -22.05 13.95 0.11
N PRO A 7 -21.87 14.24 -1.18
CA PRO A 7 -20.57 14.63 -1.71
C PRO A 7 -20.00 15.84 -0.95
N ALA A 8 -18.70 15.81 -0.73
CA ALA A 8 -17.97 16.93 -0.18
C ALA A 8 -17.90 18.10 -1.16
N THR A 9 -17.91 19.31 -0.65
CA THR A 9 -17.81 20.55 -1.42
C THR A 9 -16.65 21.41 -0.95
N PRO A 10 -16.20 22.41 -1.72
CA PRO A 10 -15.17 23.34 -1.24
C PRO A 10 -15.51 24.06 0.05
N ASP A 11 -16.79 24.22 0.40
CA ASP A 11 -17.23 24.84 1.64
C ASP A 11 -16.94 23.99 2.88
N ASP A 12 -16.76 22.66 2.69
CA ASP A 12 -16.41 21.72 3.76
C ASP A 12 -14.91 21.71 4.10
N MET A 13 -14.08 22.38 3.30
CA MET A 13 -12.61 22.31 3.31
C MET A 13 -12.01 22.42 4.71
N GLN A 14 -12.40 23.44 5.46
CA GLN A 14 -11.83 23.69 6.79
C GLN A 14 -12.09 22.50 7.74
N ARG A 15 -13.32 21.97 7.70
CA ARG A 15 -13.68 20.86 8.57
C ARG A 15 -13.04 19.54 8.14
N LEU A 16 -12.87 19.32 6.83
CA LEU A 16 -12.16 18.18 6.30
C LEU A 16 -10.68 18.17 6.74
N ILE A 17 -10.01 19.33 6.70
CA ILE A 17 -8.63 19.45 7.19
C ILE A 17 -8.56 19.05 8.67
N GLU A 18 -9.49 19.54 9.51
CA GLU A 18 -9.53 19.20 10.93
C GLU A 18 -9.69 17.67 11.16
N LEU A 19 -10.62 17.02 10.46
CA LEU A 19 -10.87 15.59 10.61
C LEU A 19 -9.67 14.75 10.14
N LEU A 20 -9.07 15.10 9.02
CA LEU A 20 -7.89 14.39 8.49
C LEU A 20 -6.64 14.64 9.34
N MET A 21 -6.55 15.78 10.01
CA MET A 21 -5.49 16.03 11.00
C MET A 21 -5.67 15.16 12.25
N LEU A 22 -6.91 14.96 12.72
CA LEU A 22 -7.19 14.05 13.84
C LEU A 22 -6.80 12.61 13.48
N ASP A 23 -7.19 12.12 12.30
CA ASP A 23 -6.78 10.80 11.81
C ASP A 23 -5.25 10.65 11.78
N ALA A 24 -4.56 11.63 11.21
CA ALA A 24 -3.11 11.59 11.11
C ALA A 24 -2.41 11.63 12.47
N GLN A 25 -2.93 12.39 13.43
CA GLN A 25 -2.43 12.44 14.80
C GLN A 25 -2.61 11.09 15.52
N GLU A 26 -3.76 10.42 15.35
CA GLU A 26 -3.97 9.09 15.91
C GLU A 26 -2.96 8.08 15.36
N ARG A 27 -2.68 8.09 14.06
CA ARG A 27 -1.65 7.23 13.45
C ARG A 27 -0.26 7.54 13.96
N HIS A 28 0.07 8.83 14.09
CA HIS A 28 1.37 9.25 14.62
C HIS A 28 1.61 8.74 16.05
N VAL A 29 0.59 8.73 16.88
CA VAL A 29 0.68 8.19 18.25
C VAL A 29 0.95 6.68 18.25
N GLU A 30 0.41 5.95 17.29
CA GLU A 30 0.65 4.50 17.17
C GLU A 30 2.04 4.16 16.62
N GLY A 31 2.61 5.01 15.75
CA GLY A 31 3.91 4.75 15.14
C GLY A 31 4.57 6.02 14.61
N ALA A 32 5.23 6.77 15.49
CA ALA A 32 5.76 8.10 15.21
C ALA A 32 6.82 8.16 14.09
N ILE A 33 7.52 7.07 13.79
CA ILE A 33 8.50 7.00 12.70
C ILE A 33 7.81 6.73 11.38
N LEU A 34 6.98 5.69 11.31
CA LEU A 34 6.25 5.30 10.12
C LEU A 34 5.24 6.37 9.70
N TRP A 35 4.47 6.86 10.68
CA TRP A 35 3.42 7.87 10.49
C TRP A 35 3.90 9.26 10.92
N LYS A 36 5.15 9.60 10.55
CA LYS A 36 5.72 10.91 10.85
C LYS A 36 4.87 12.01 10.26
N MET A 37 4.48 12.98 11.08
CA MET A 37 3.74 14.15 10.62
C MET A 37 4.64 15.07 9.78
N ALA A 38 4.11 15.59 8.68
CA ALA A 38 4.78 16.66 7.95
C ALA A 38 4.69 17.98 8.74
N ASP A 39 5.72 18.79 8.70
CA ASP A 39 5.76 20.08 9.41
C ASP A 39 4.64 21.02 8.94
N ASP A 40 4.21 20.89 7.69
CA ASP A 40 3.15 21.67 7.05
C ASP A 40 1.90 20.80 6.74
N ALA A 41 1.64 19.77 7.53
CA ALA A 41 0.56 18.81 7.32
C ALA A 41 -0.81 19.43 6.96
N PRO A 42 -1.30 20.47 7.66
CA PRO A 42 -2.57 21.10 7.26
C PRO A 42 -2.55 21.68 5.84
N THR A 43 -1.42 22.28 5.43
CA THR A 43 -1.24 22.84 4.08
C THR A 43 -1.20 21.73 3.01
N GLN A 44 -0.56 20.60 3.31
CA GLN A 44 -0.53 19.45 2.39
C GLN A 44 -1.92 18.84 2.21
N ILE A 45 -2.69 18.72 3.30
CA ILE A 45 -4.09 18.26 3.25
C ILE A 45 -4.92 19.25 2.43
N GLU A 46 -4.84 20.55 2.72
CA GLU A 46 -5.57 21.59 1.99
C GLU A 46 -5.29 21.51 0.49
N LYS A 47 -4.01 21.39 0.10
CA LYS A 47 -3.61 21.28 -1.29
C LYS A 47 -4.22 20.06 -1.98
N ALA A 48 -4.21 18.91 -1.32
CA ALA A 48 -4.79 17.67 -1.86
C ALA A 48 -6.31 17.78 -2.00
N LEU A 49 -7.01 18.26 -0.98
CA LEU A 49 -8.46 18.46 -1.01
C LEU A 49 -8.87 19.51 -2.05
N ARG A 50 -8.15 20.62 -2.16
CA ARG A 50 -8.41 21.65 -3.17
C ARG A 50 -8.29 21.05 -4.58
N PHE A 51 -7.24 20.29 -4.85
CA PHE A 51 -7.10 19.59 -6.11
C PHE A 51 -8.28 18.62 -6.34
N ALA A 52 -8.61 17.79 -5.36
CA ALA A 52 -9.68 16.80 -5.43
C ALA A 52 -11.07 17.41 -5.68
N LEU A 53 -11.36 18.55 -5.04
CA LEU A 53 -12.71 19.14 -5.07
C LEU A 53 -12.90 20.21 -6.16
N THR A 54 -11.83 20.75 -6.75
CA THR A 54 -11.95 21.89 -7.68
C THR A 54 -11.23 21.73 -9.01
N ALA A 55 -10.39 20.70 -9.22
CA ALA A 55 -9.68 20.53 -10.49
C ALA A 55 -10.62 20.01 -11.58
N ASP A 56 -10.65 20.71 -12.74
CA ASP A 56 -11.45 20.32 -13.90
C ASP A 56 -10.99 19.00 -14.55
N GLN A 57 -9.69 18.71 -14.42
CA GLN A 57 -9.09 17.47 -14.94
C GLN A 57 -8.28 16.79 -13.84
N GLN A 58 -8.59 15.53 -13.62
CA GLN A 58 -7.90 14.68 -12.66
C GLN A 58 -7.33 13.44 -13.36
N PRO A 59 -6.15 12.92 -12.93
CA PRO A 59 -5.54 11.75 -13.54
C PRO A 59 -6.32 10.45 -13.27
N PHE A 60 -7.21 10.46 -12.27
CA PHE A 60 -8.10 9.36 -11.87
C PHE A 60 -9.38 9.92 -11.29
N GLN A 61 -10.47 9.16 -11.38
CA GLN A 61 -11.75 9.51 -10.79
C GLN A 61 -11.71 9.25 -9.28
N GLN A 62 -12.08 10.25 -8.47
CA GLN A 62 -12.14 10.13 -7.02
C GLN A 62 -13.43 10.71 -6.45
N PHE A 63 -13.82 10.21 -5.27
CA PHE A 63 -15.08 10.51 -4.60
C PHE A 63 -14.80 10.84 -3.15
N TRP A 64 -15.30 11.98 -2.71
CA TRP A 64 -15.25 12.40 -1.33
C TRP A 64 -16.67 12.59 -0.82
N HIS A 65 -17.04 11.84 0.23
CA HIS A 65 -18.34 12.00 0.89
C HIS A 65 -18.14 12.40 2.33
N VAL A 66 -19.09 13.21 2.83
CA VAL A 66 -19.11 13.67 4.21
C VAL A 66 -20.40 13.27 4.89
N ALA A 67 -20.32 13.04 6.18
CA ALA A 67 -21.47 12.86 7.07
C ALA A 67 -21.83 14.20 7.68
N ASP A 68 -22.96 14.76 7.27
CA ASP A 68 -23.47 16.05 7.71
C ASP A 68 -24.61 15.85 8.74
N ASP A 69 -24.38 16.20 9.99
CA ASP A 69 -25.35 16.15 11.06
C ASP A 69 -25.85 17.57 11.37
N GLY A 70 -26.81 18.03 10.55
CA GLY A 70 -27.46 19.33 10.73
C GLY A 70 -26.52 20.53 10.56
N GLY A 71 -25.58 20.44 9.64
CA GLY A 71 -24.55 21.46 9.34
C GLY A 71 -23.22 21.24 10.05
N LYS A 72 -23.08 20.17 10.84
CA LYS A 72 -21.83 19.75 11.45
C LYS A 72 -21.31 18.51 10.73
N ILE A 73 -20.16 18.62 10.05
CA ILE A 73 -19.50 17.47 9.45
C ILE A 73 -18.83 16.63 10.54
N THR A 74 -19.23 15.36 10.64
CA THR A 74 -18.80 14.40 11.67
C THR A 74 -17.97 13.26 11.14
N GLY A 75 -17.89 13.10 9.81
CA GLY A 75 -17.07 12.07 9.18
C GLY A 75 -16.80 12.36 7.72
N VAL A 76 -15.80 11.69 7.18
CA VAL A 76 -15.36 11.76 5.78
C VAL A 76 -14.93 10.38 5.30
N ILE A 77 -15.22 10.07 4.03
CA ILE A 77 -14.69 8.91 3.34
C ILE A 77 -14.18 9.31 1.97
N HIS A 78 -13.03 8.76 1.59
CA HIS A 78 -12.38 8.98 0.31
C HIS A 78 -12.30 7.67 -0.47
N ALA A 79 -12.74 7.69 -1.72
CA ALA A 79 -12.65 6.56 -2.63
C ALA A 79 -12.19 7.01 -4.02
N MET A 80 -11.61 6.10 -4.81
CA MET A 80 -11.17 6.36 -6.17
C MET A 80 -11.27 5.11 -7.06
N MET A 81 -11.30 5.32 -8.38
CA MET A 81 -11.02 4.24 -9.33
C MET A 81 -9.51 4.05 -9.43
N LEU A 82 -9.04 2.82 -9.17
CA LEU A 82 -7.62 2.50 -9.15
C LEU A 82 -7.17 1.97 -10.52
N PRO A 83 -6.21 2.62 -11.19
CA PRO A 83 -5.66 2.09 -12.43
C PRO A 83 -5.02 0.71 -12.22
N VAL A 84 -5.26 -0.21 -13.15
CA VAL A 84 -4.64 -1.55 -13.12
C VAL A 84 -3.16 -1.43 -13.47
N PRO A 85 -2.24 -1.94 -12.62
CA PRO A 85 -0.83 -1.96 -12.95
C PRO A 85 -0.56 -2.74 -14.24
N PRO A 86 0.35 -2.29 -15.13
CA PRO A 86 0.51 -2.81 -16.47
C PRO A 86 0.99 -4.27 -16.57
N ILE A 87 1.44 -4.86 -15.46
CA ILE A 87 1.86 -6.28 -15.38
C ILE A 87 0.69 -7.22 -15.06
N TYR A 88 -0.48 -6.68 -14.70
CA TYR A 88 -1.70 -7.45 -14.45
C TYR A 88 -2.71 -7.29 -15.57
N ALA A 89 -3.48 -8.33 -15.83
CA ALA A 89 -4.44 -8.36 -16.94
C ALA A 89 -5.66 -7.44 -16.69
N GLY A 90 -6.11 -7.34 -15.44
CA GLY A 90 -7.23 -6.49 -15.07
C GLY A 90 -8.55 -6.92 -15.70
N SER A 91 -8.81 -8.22 -15.86
CA SER A 91 -10.05 -8.75 -16.46
C SER A 91 -11.31 -8.28 -15.76
N PHE A 92 -11.19 -7.91 -14.48
CA PHE A 92 -12.29 -7.35 -13.69
C PHE A 92 -12.54 -5.86 -13.97
N GLY A 93 -11.70 -5.20 -14.76
CA GLY A 93 -11.67 -3.75 -14.95
C GLY A 93 -10.87 -3.04 -13.87
N GLU A 94 -10.96 -1.71 -13.83
CA GLU A 94 -10.39 -0.92 -12.75
C GLU A 94 -11.15 -1.17 -11.45
N PRO A 95 -10.48 -1.61 -10.36
CA PRO A 95 -11.16 -1.75 -9.08
C PRO A 95 -11.44 -0.37 -8.46
N GLY A 96 -12.49 -0.30 -7.66
CA GLY A 96 -12.68 0.83 -6.74
C GLY A 96 -11.79 0.66 -5.52
N LEU A 97 -11.22 1.73 -4.99
CA LEU A 97 -10.42 1.72 -3.77
C LEU A 97 -10.95 2.75 -2.77
N ILE A 98 -11.32 2.30 -1.57
CA ILE A 98 -11.55 3.16 -0.42
C ILE A 98 -10.21 3.40 0.26
N LEU A 99 -9.82 4.65 0.35
CA LEU A 99 -8.49 5.07 0.78
C LEU A 99 -8.40 5.22 2.31
N PRO A 100 -7.21 5.15 2.88
CA PRO A 100 -7.03 5.23 4.32
C PRO A 100 -7.23 6.65 4.90
N ASP A 101 -7.34 7.70 4.08
CA ASP A 101 -7.70 9.06 4.49
C ASP A 101 -9.22 9.21 4.66
N SER A 102 -9.80 8.31 5.46
CA SER A 102 -11.20 8.26 5.84
C SER A 102 -11.29 8.29 7.36
N PHE A 103 -12.19 9.11 7.92
CA PHE A 103 -12.26 9.33 9.36
C PHE A 103 -13.68 9.59 9.83
N VAL A 104 -14.00 9.12 11.03
CA VAL A 104 -15.26 9.39 11.73
C VAL A 104 -14.93 9.93 13.12
N ALA A 105 -15.45 11.11 13.44
CA ALA A 105 -15.22 11.76 14.73
C ALA A 105 -15.86 10.95 15.88
N ALA A 106 -15.25 11.01 17.06
CA ALA A 106 -15.72 10.27 18.24
C ALA A 106 -17.14 10.66 18.70
N ASP A 107 -17.58 11.86 18.36
CA ASP A 107 -18.92 12.39 18.67
C ASP A 107 -19.92 12.26 17.52
N ALA A 108 -19.58 11.50 16.49
CA ALA A 108 -20.48 11.22 15.37
C ALA A 108 -21.67 10.33 15.82
N PRO A 109 -22.84 10.50 15.22
CA PRO A 109 -23.99 9.62 15.45
C PRO A 109 -23.66 8.16 15.15
N ASN A 110 -24.29 7.22 15.86
CA ASN A 110 -24.19 5.80 15.59
C ASN A 110 -24.60 5.49 14.14
N GLY A 111 -23.87 4.62 13.47
CA GLY A 111 -24.13 4.23 12.07
C GLY A 111 -23.52 5.19 11.03
N THR A 112 -22.78 6.23 11.48
CA THR A 112 -22.09 7.16 10.55
C THR A 112 -21.10 6.45 9.65
N LEU A 113 -20.30 5.55 10.21
CA LEU A 113 -19.27 4.83 9.47
C LEU A 113 -19.88 3.93 8.40
N GLU A 114 -20.90 3.17 8.76
CA GLU A 114 -21.63 2.27 7.86
C GLU A 114 -22.31 3.05 6.73
N SER A 115 -22.87 4.23 7.05
CA SER A 115 -23.52 5.09 6.05
C SER A 115 -22.51 5.70 5.08
N LEU A 116 -21.34 6.12 5.56
CA LEU A 116 -20.24 6.59 4.71
C LEU A 116 -19.70 5.48 3.81
N LEU A 117 -19.53 4.27 4.37
CA LEU A 117 -19.07 3.12 3.61
C LEU A 117 -20.05 2.78 2.49
N ALA A 118 -21.34 2.71 2.77
CA ALA A 118 -22.37 2.46 1.76
C ALA A 118 -22.33 3.52 0.65
N ALA A 119 -22.22 4.79 0.98
CA ALA A 119 -22.14 5.87 -0.01
C ALA A 119 -20.89 5.77 -0.91
N ALA A 120 -19.73 5.38 -0.34
CA ALA A 120 -18.52 5.15 -1.12
C ALA A 120 -18.65 3.93 -2.04
N GLU A 121 -19.24 2.83 -1.55
CA GLU A 121 -19.50 1.63 -2.35
C GLU A 121 -20.45 1.91 -3.52
N ASP A 122 -21.49 2.69 -3.29
CA ASP A 122 -22.46 3.10 -4.32
C ASP A 122 -21.77 3.96 -5.39
N ALA A 123 -20.99 4.96 -5.00
CA ALA A 123 -20.25 5.80 -5.93
C ALA A 123 -19.25 5.02 -6.79
N LEU A 124 -18.52 4.07 -6.19
CA LEU A 124 -17.61 3.18 -6.91
C LEU A 124 -18.36 2.26 -7.88
N GLN A 125 -19.50 1.74 -7.48
CA GLN A 125 -20.35 0.89 -8.33
C GLN A 125 -20.93 1.68 -9.51
N GLU A 126 -21.39 2.90 -9.27
CA GLU A 126 -21.87 3.81 -10.33
C GLU A 126 -20.75 4.16 -11.32
N ALA A 127 -19.51 4.28 -10.85
CA ALA A 127 -18.33 4.47 -11.69
C ALA A 127 -17.91 3.21 -12.46
N GLY A 128 -18.53 2.05 -12.21
CA GLY A 128 -18.30 0.81 -12.94
C GLY A 128 -17.34 -0.17 -12.27
N ALA A 129 -16.95 0.07 -11.01
CA ALA A 129 -16.11 -0.87 -10.25
C ALA A 129 -16.86 -2.19 -10.01
N LYS A 130 -16.30 -3.30 -10.52
CA LYS A 130 -16.81 -4.66 -10.27
C LYS A 130 -16.22 -5.28 -9.01
N ILE A 131 -15.04 -4.83 -8.64
CA ILE A 131 -14.31 -5.22 -7.44
C ILE A 131 -14.07 -3.96 -6.62
N LYS A 132 -14.24 -4.06 -5.32
CA LYS A 132 -13.95 -2.97 -4.39
C LYS A 132 -12.81 -3.37 -3.47
N LEU A 133 -11.83 -2.51 -3.35
CA LEU A 133 -10.74 -2.59 -2.39
C LEU A 133 -10.98 -1.59 -1.27
N ALA A 134 -10.51 -1.91 -0.08
CA ALA A 134 -10.54 -1.00 1.05
C ALA A 134 -9.21 -1.04 1.78
N SER A 135 -8.66 0.12 2.09
CA SER A 135 -7.40 0.27 2.80
C SER A 135 -7.64 0.84 4.20
N TYR A 136 -7.06 0.21 5.21
CA TYR A 136 -7.13 0.70 6.59
C TYR A 136 -5.83 0.42 7.34
N VAL A 137 -5.54 1.27 8.32
CA VAL A 137 -4.43 1.05 9.26
C VAL A 137 -4.85 -0.03 10.25
N ALA A 138 -3.97 -1.00 10.51
CA ALA A 138 -4.23 -2.12 11.42
C ALA A 138 -4.64 -1.60 12.82
N GLY A 139 -5.61 -2.27 13.43
CA GLY A 139 -6.14 -1.93 14.77
C GLY A 139 -7.22 -0.84 14.80
N LYS A 140 -7.58 -0.23 13.67
CA LYS A 140 -8.60 0.83 13.59
C LYS A 140 -10.03 0.31 13.45
N VAL A 141 -10.99 1.17 13.75
CA VAL A 141 -12.45 0.87 13.70
C VAL A 141 -12.94 0.46 12.31
N TRP A 142 -12.28 0.92 11.25
CA TRP A 142 -12.59 0.60 9.86
C TRP A 142 -12.49 -0.90 9.56
N ARG A 143 -11.57 -1.63 10.22
CA ARG A 143 -11.44 -3.08 10.06
C ARG A 143 -12.77 -3.79 10.31
N THR A 144 -13.40 -3.53 11.45
CA THR A 144 -14.67 -4.19 11.83
C THR A 144 -15.79 -3.88 10.84
N ALA A 145 -15.86 -2.63 10.36
CA ALA A 145 -16.87 -2.24 9.38
C ALA A 145 -16.66 -2.92 8.02
N PHE A 146 -15.41 -2.99 7.54
CA PHE A 146 -15.09 -3.67 6.29
C PHE A 146 -15.38 -5.18 6.38
N GLU A 147 -14.94 -5.86 7.44
CA GLU A 147 -15.21 -7.28 7.68
C GLU A 147 -16.73 -7.55 7.71
N ALA A 148 -17.51 -6.72 8.45
CA ALA A 148 -18.97 -6.83 8.50
C ALA A 148 -19.65 -6.58 7.13
N SER A 149 -19.01 -5.82 6.26
CA SER A 149 -19.48 -5.53 4.90
C SER A 149 -19.00 -6.55 3.87
N GLY A 150 -18.31 -7.62 4.27
CA GLY A 150 -17.88 -8.71 3.41
C GLY A 150 -16.54 -8.48 2.69
N TYR A 151 -15.70 -7.59 3.21
CA TYR A 151 -14.32 -7.47 2.75
C TYR A 151 -13.43 -8.51 3.41
N GLU A 152 -12.54 -9.12 2.64
CA GLU A 152 -11.55 -10.10 3.10
C GLU A 152 -10.13 -9.55 2.88
N PRO A 153 -9.17 -9.83 3.77
CA PRO A 153 -7.79 -9.38 3.58
C PRO A 153 -7.19 -9.91 2.27
N LEU A 154 -6.65 -9.01 1.46
CA LEU A 154 -5.98 -9.32 0.19
C LEU A 154 -4.46 -9.12 0.30
N THR A 155 -4.05 -7.95 0.79
CA THR A 155 -2.64 -7.56 0.89
C THR A 155 -2.36 -6.98 2.26
N LEU A 156 -1.28 -7.44 2.87
CA LEU A 156 -0.72 -6.88 4.09
C LEU A 156 0.44 -5.96 3.72
N TYR A 157 0.52 -4.83 4.39
CA TYR A 157 1.66 -3.94 4.41
C TYR A 157 2.31 -4.08 5.77
N LEU A 158 3.34 -4.92 5.83
CA LEU A 158 4.09 -5.11 7.06
C LEU A 158 5.19 -4.04 7.15
N SER A 159 5.36 -3.47 8.31
CA SER A 159 6.34 -2.41 8.53
C SER A 159 7.30 -2.74 9.64
N ARG A 160 8.51 -2.20 9.51
CA ARG A 160 9.52 -2.18 10.55
C ARG A 160 10.13 -0.79 10.62
N SER A 161 10.22 -0.26 11.81
CA SER A 161 10.97 0.96 12.13
C SER A 161 12.29 0.62 12.82
N TYR A 162 13.19 1.60 12.91
CA TYR A 162 14.52 1.43 13.50
C TYR A 162 15.35 0.37 12.76
N LEU A 163 15.46 0.55 11.45
CA LEU A 163 16.26 -0.33 10.60
C LEU A 163 17.72 -0.26 11.02
N GLY A 164 18.23 -1.38 11.53
CA GLY A 164 19.63 -1.48 11.99
C GLY A 164 20.59 -1.70 10.82
N ASP A 165 21.77 -1.10 10.90
CA ASP A 165 22.87 -1.45 10.01
C ASP A 165 23.48 -2.79 10.47
N GLN A 166 22.99 -3.89 9.92
CA GLN A 166 23.54 -5.23 10.15
C GLN A 166 24.57 -5.63 9.08
N GLY A 167 24.91 -4.70 8.19
CA GLY A 167 25.73 -4.96 7.02
C GLY A 167 25.00 -5.77 5.93
N VAL A 168 25.53 -5.70 4.72
CA VAL A 168 25.02 -6.51 3.59
C VAL A 168 25.61 -7.91 3.70
N PRO A 169 24.79 -9.00 3.71
CA PRO A 169 25.29 -10.37 3.67
C PRO A 169 26.18 -10.62 2.44
N ALA A 170 27.24 -11.43 2.62
CA ALA A 170 28.30 -11.61 1.61
C ALA A 170 27.79 -12.13 0.25
N ASP A 171 26.70 -12.91 0.26
CA ASP A 171 26.14 -13.53 -0.94
C ASP A 171 25.12 -12.65 -1.65
N VAL A 172 24.73 -11.51 -1.06
CA VAL A 172 23.81 -10.54 -1.64
C VAL A 172 24.59 -9.38 -2.22
N ARG A 173 24.24 -8.98 -3.42
CA ARG A 173 24.87 -7.86 -4.11
C ARG A 173 23.85 -6.96 -4.80
N GLN A 174 24.28 -5.76 -5.14
CA GLN A 174 23.49 -4.87 -5.95
C GLN A 174 23.30 -5.45 -7.37
N ALA A 175 22.09 -5.31 -7.91
CA ALA A 175 21.76 -5.73 -9.26
C ALA A 175 22.49 -4.90 -10.32
N ARG A 176 22.80 -5.54 -11.44
CA ARG A 176 23.43 -4.98 -12.63
C ARG A 176 22.56 -5.24 -13.86
N GLU A 177 22.94 -4.66 -14.98
CA GLU A 177 22.19 -4.85 -16.23
C GLU A 177 22.07 -6.33 -16.64
N ASP A 178 23.15 -7.09 -16.48
CA ASP A 178 23.18 -8.54 -16.78
C ASP A 178 22.25 -9.38 -15.87
N ASP A 179 21.79 -8.84 -14.74
CA ASP A 179 20.86 -9.51 -13.83
C ASP A 179 19.39 -9.35 -14.25
N VAL A 180 19.08 -8.38 -15.10
CA VAL A 180 17.68 -8.05 -15.44
C VAL A 180 16.91 -9.25 -16.00
N PRO A 181 17.45 -10.07 -16.92
CA PRO A 181 16.76 -11.27 -17.38
C PRO A 181 16.44 -12.27 -16.25
N GLY A 182 17.39 -12.45 -15.31
CA GLY A 182 17.20 -13.31 -14.14
C GLY A 182 16.13 -12.76 -13.18
N ILE A 183 16.13 -11.44 -12.94
CA ILE A 183 15.10 -10.77 -12.13
C ILE A 183 13.71 -10.97 -12.78
N VAL A 184 13.60 -10.81 -14.10
CA VAL A 184 12.32 -11.03 -14.84
C VAL A 184 11.85 -12.46 -14.67
N ALA A 185 12.73 -13.45 -14.78
CA ALA A 185 12.38 -14.85 -14.60
C ALA A 185 11.88 -15.15 -13.17
N ARG A 186 12.57 -14.66 -12.15
CA ARG A 186 12.14 -14.81 -10.74
C ARG A 186 10.85 -14.03 -10.46
N SER A 187 10.66 -12.85 -11.07
CA SER A 187 9.41 -12.11 -10.95
C SER A 187 8.23 -12.81 -11.64
N ALA A 188 8.48 -13.55 -12.72
CA ALA A 188 7.43 -14.38 -13.32
C ALA A 188 6.96 -15.49 -12.35
N GLU A 189 7.88 -16.13 -11.63
CA GLU A 189 7.53 -17.08 -10.57
C GLU A 189 6.79 -16.41 -9.41
N ASN A 190 7.25 -15.23 -8.96
CA ASN A 190 6.56 -14.43 -7.94
C ASN A 190 5.12 -14.14 -8.35
N ARG A 191 4.89 -13.66 -9.57
CA ARG A 191 3.54 -13.38 -10.09
C ARG A 191 2.68 -14.62 -10.20
N GLN A 192 3.28 -15.78 -10.52
CA GLN A 192 2.52 -17.04 -10.55
C GLN A 192 2.04 -17.43 -9.15
N VAL A 193 2.90 -17.31 -8.12
CA VAL A 193 2.49 -17.55 -6.72
C VAL A 193 1.39 -16.58 -6.31
N LEU A 194 1.48 -15.30 -6.70
CA LEU A 194 0.42 -14.31 -6.44
C LEU A 194 -0.91 -14.74 -7.05
N PHE A 195 -0.90 -15.14 -8.31
CA PHE A 195 -2.10 -15.57 -9.03
C PHE A 195 -2.69 -16.87 -8.44
N ASP A 196 -1.85 -17.80 -8.00
CA ASP A 196 -2.28 -19.04 -7.36
C ASP A 196 -2.92 -18.78 -5.97
N ILE A 197 -2.47 -17.72 -5.27
CA ILE A 197 -3.07 -17.28 -4.01
C ILE A 197 -4.43 -16.62 -4.26
N ASP A 198 -4.50 -15.71 -5.24
CA ASP A 198 -5.73 -14.98 -5.53
C ASP A 198 -5.78 -14.54 -7.01
N PRO A 199 -6.85 -14.87 -7.76
CA PRO A 199 -7.01 -14.49 -9.17
C PRO A 199 -7.11 -12.96 -9.40
N PHE A 200 -7.18 -12.14 -8.36
CA PHE A 200 -7.05 -10.70 -8.47
C PHE A 200 -5.75 -10.29 -9.18
N TRP A 201 -4.67 -11.05 -8.98
CA TRP A 201 -3.38 -10.82 -9.62
C TRP A 201 -3.21 -11.58 -10.95
N GLU A 202 -4.28 -11.64 -11.76
CA GLU A 202 -4.21 -12.23 -13.10
C GLU A 202 -3.10 -11.60 -13.93
N ILE A 203 -2.20 -12.44 -14.44
CA ILE A 203 -0.97 -12.02 -15.13
C ILE A 203 -1.29 -11.52 -16.53
N HIS A 204 -0.81 -10.32 -16.90
CA HIS A 204 -0.93 -9.83 -18.27
C HIS A 204 -0.05 -10.63 -19.23
N PRO A 205 -0.50 -10.99 -20.46
CA PRO A 205 0.32 -11.74 -21.44
C PRO A 205 1.67 -11.09 -21.77
N GLU A 206 1.76 -9.76 -21.68
CA GLU A 206 2.99 -9.00 -21.89
C GLU A 206 3.67 -8.56 -20.57
N ALA A 207 3.40 -9.23 -19.44
CA ALA A 207 3.96 -8.85 -18.15
C ALA A 207 5.50 -8.86 -18.16
N ASP A 208 6.12 -9.91 -18.72
CA ASP A 208 7.57 -10.04 -18.75
C ASP A 208 8.28 -8.93 -19.55
N PRO A 209 7.93 -8.62 -20.81
CA PRO A 209 8.57 -7.52 -21.52
C PRO A 209 8.32 -6.15 -20.89
N ARG A 210 7.15 -5.93 -20.30
CA ARG A 210 6.85 -4.68 -19.57
C ARG A 210 7.68 -4.57 -18.31
N PHE A 211 7.80 -5.63 -17.55
CA PHE A 211 8.61 -5.68 -16.34
C PHE A 211 10.10 -5.55 -16.66
N LEU A 212 10.60 -6.18 -17.74
CA LEU A 212 11.97 -6.03 -18.23
C LEU A 212 12.30 -4.56 -18.51
N ALA A 213 11.45 -3.87 -19.26
CA ALA A 213 11.65 -2.45 -19.58
C ALA A 213 11.66 -1.59 -18.30
N TRP A 214 10.79 -1.91 -17.33
CA TRP A 214 10.76 -1.21 -16.06
C TRP A 214 12.00 -1.46 -15.21
N MET A 215 12.49 -2.70 -15.13
CA MET A 215 13.71 -3.05 -14.38
C MET A 215 14.96 -2.40 -14.97
N THR A 216 15.10 -2.44 -16.30
CA THR A 216 16.20 -1.77 -17.01
C THR A 216 16.22 -0.27 -16.67
N ARG A 217 15.06 0.40 -16.69
CA ARG A 217 14.95 1.80 -16.28
C ARG A 217 15.27 1.99 -14.80
N SER A 218 14.81 1.10 -13.93
CA SER A 218 14.97 1.21 -12.47
C SER A 218 16.43 1.19 -12.03
N LEU A 219 17.30 0.48 -12.74
CA LEU A 219 18.75 0.51 -12.51
C LEU A 219 19.39 1.91 -12.65
N THR A 220 18.73 2.82 -13.37
CA THR A 220 19.23 4.19 -13.57
C THR A 220 18.72 5.18 -12.51
N LEU A 221 17.81 4.76 -11.65
CA LEU A 221 17.18 5.59 -10.62
C LEU A 221 17.96 5.52 -9.32
N ARG A 222 18.24 6.70 -8.74
CA ARG A 222 19.05 6.81 -7.50
C ARG A 222 18.28 6.51 -6.21
N ASP A 223 16.97 6.51 -6.29
CA ASP A 223 16.05 6.30 -5.16
C ASP A 223 15.51 4.87 -5.08
N ARG A 224 16.07 3.97 -5.90
CA ARG A 224 15.74 2.55 -5.91
C ARG A 224 16.92 1.70 -5.49
N ASP A 225 16.65 0.73 -4.64
CA ASP A 225 17.62 -0.32 -4.28
C ASP A 225 17.14 -1.63 -4.91
N MET A 226 18.01 -2.25 -5.69
CA MET A 226 17.76 -3.54 -6.34
C MET A 226 18.87 -4.47 -5.91
N MET A 227 18.55 -5.46 -5.07
CA MET A 227 19.50 -6.46 -4.59
C MET A 227 19.14 -7.83 -5.15
N VAL A 228 20.17 -8.62 -5.42
CA VAL A 228 20.04 -9.97 -5.96
C VAL A 228 20.92 -10.96 -5.21
N LEU A 229 20.51 -12.21 -5.20
CA LEU A 229 21.26 -13.34 -4.65
C LEU A 229 21.47 -14.38 -5.75
N GLY A 230 22.71 -14.84 -5.88
CA GLY A 230 23.14 -15.77 -6.91
C GLY A 230 23.87 -15.10 -8.10
N PRO A 231 24.52 -15.89 -8.96
CA PRO A 231 25.14 -15.41 -10.19
C PRO A 231 24.06 -14.99 -11.21
N SER A 232 24.42 -14.10 -12.17
CA SER A 232 23.44 -13.51 -13.11
C SER A 232 22.73 -14.56 -13.97
N GLU A 233 23.42 -15.65 -14.30
CA GLU A 233 22.90 -16.78 -15.07
C GLU A 233 21.99 -17.74 -14.25
N ASP A 234 22.03 -17.63 -12.93
CA ASP A 234 21.23 -18.49 -12.02
C ASP A 234 20.85 -17.72 -10.74
N LEU A 235 20.08 -16.63 -10.89
CA LEU A 235 19.56 -15.88 -9.74
C LEU A 235 18.58 -16.73 -8.95
N GLN A 236 18.76 -16.76 -7.63
CA GLN A 236 17.87 -17.47 -6.70
C GLN A 236 16.78 -16.57 -6.14
N GLY A 237 17.05 -15.26 -6.10
CA GLY A 237 16.10 -14.29 -5.58
C GLY A 237 16.52 -12.86 -5.83
N TYR A 238 15.58 -11.95 -5.59
CA TYR A 238 15.76 -10.51 -5.72
C TYR A 238 14.86 -9.77 -4.73
N ILE A 239 15.22 -8.54 -4.46
CA ILE A 239 14.43 -7.58 -3.69
C ILE A 239 14.57 -6.20 -4.30
N ILE A 240 13.43 -5.52 -4.49
CA ILE A 240 13.36 -4.19 -5.09
C ILE A 240 12.63 -3.27 -4.14
N SER A 241 13.20 -2.11 -3.91
CA SER A 241 12.59 -1.08 -3.09
C SER A 241 12.49 0.25 -3.82
N GLN A 242 11.52 1.03 -3.41
CA GLN A 242 11.23 2.35 -3.95
C GLN A 242 10.76 3.31 -2.84
N PRO A 243 10.77 4.63 -3.08
CA PRO A 243 10.19 5.57 -2.15
C PRO A 243 8.71 5.27 -1.87
N ALA A 244 8.25 5.56 -0.66
CA ALA A 244 6.83 5.50 -0.32
C ALA A 244 5.99 6.44 -1.20
N SER A 245 4.73 6.10 -1.42
CA SER A 245 3.81 6.86 -2.25
C SER A 245 2.56 7.33 -1.47
N ARG A 246 1.87 8.33 -2.02
CA ARG A 246 0.61 8.84 -1.47
C ARG A 246 -0.57 7.86 -1.57
N LEU A 247 -0.40 6.75 -2.26
CA LEU A 247 -1.38 5.66 -2.26
C LEU A 247 -1.49 4.96 -0.89
N HIS A 248 -0.41 4.99 -0.10
CA HIS A 248 -0.33 4.35 1.23
C HIS A 248 -0.38 5.36 2.37
N PHE A 249 0.00 6.60 2.10
CA PHE A 249 0.14 7.64 3.13
C PHE A 249 -0.73 8.84 2.80
N THR A 250 -1.51 9.27 3.77
CA THR A 250 -2.30 10.49 3.62
C THR A 250 -1.38 11.72 3.47
N PRO A 251 -1.88 12.83 2.91
CA PRO A 251 -1.09 14.04 2.70
C PRO A 251 -0.45 14.62 3.97
N ALA A 252 -1.01 14.28 5.14
CA ALA A 252 -0.51 14.76 6.44
C ALA A 252 0.86 14.20 6.83
N HIS A 253 1.30 13.08 6.23
CA HIS A 253 2.53 12.41 6.65
C HIS A 253 3.74 12.79 5.80
N ASP A 254 4.89 12.92 6.47
CA ASP A 254 6.21 12.99 5.83
C ASP A 254 6.66 11.58 5.44
N ILE A 255 6.71 11.29 4.14
CA ILE A 255 7.08 9.99 3.59
C ILE A 255 8.54 9.89 3.18
N THR A 256 9.34 10.94 3.35
CA THR A 256 10.74 10.98 2.89
C THR A 256 11.64 10.00 3.64
N GLY A 257 11.26 9.63 4.86
CA GLY A 257 11.97 8.65 5.70
C GLY A 257 11.45 7.22 5.57
N THR A 258 10.60 6.91 4.58
CA THR A 258 10.00 5.58 4.41
C THR A 258 10.23 5.05 3.00
N CYS A 259 10.64 3.78 2.89
CA CYS A 259 10.72 3.03 1.64
C CYS A 259 9.70 1.88 1.61
N VAL A 260 9.31 1.48 0.41
CA VAL A 260 8.44 0.34 0.15
C VAL A 260 9.20 -0.73 -0.61
N ILE A 261 9.16 -1.94 -0.11
CA ILE A 261 9.57 -3.16 -0.80
C ILE A 261 8.31 -3.76 -1.40
N ASP A 262 8.07 -3.50 -2.66
CA ASP A 262 6.87 -3.95 -3.38
C ASP A 262 7.11 -5.20 -4.22
N ASP A 263 8.35 -5.53 -4.50
CA ASP A 263 8.70 -6.73 -5.25
C ASP A 263 9.89 -7.43 -4.58
N TYR A 264 9.61 -8.58 -3.98
CA TYR A 264 10.55 -9.37 -3.21
C TYR A 264 10.21 -10.85 -3.36
N TYR A 265 11.17 -11.62 -3.88
CA TYR A 265 11.02 -13.04 -4.08
C TYR A 265 12.36 -13.78 -3.94
N HIS A 266 12.31 -14.96 -3.38
CA HIS A 266 13.36 -15.96 -3.36
C HIS A 266 12.72 -17.35 -3.55
N SER A 267 13.43 -18.31 -4.12
CA SER A 267 12.93 -19.68 -4.33
C SER A 267 12.47 -20.36 -3.03
N GLU A 268 13.05 -20.02 -1.87
CA GLU A 268 12.60 -20.48 -0.54
C GLU A 268 11.17 -20.05 -0.18
N LEU A 269 10.62 -19.04 -0.88
CA LEU A 269 9.25 -18.54 -0.72
C LEU A 269 8.27 -19.11 -1.75
N ALA A 270 8.72 -19.98 -2.66
CA ALA A 270 7.89 -20.51 -3.75
C ALA A 270 6.66 -21.28 -3.26
N ASN A 271 6.75 -21.90 -2.08
CA ASN A 271 5.61 -22.51 -1.43
C ASN A 271 4.95 -21.48 -0.48
N PRO A 272 3.73 -20.98 -0.80
CA PRO A 272 3.09 -19.98 0.05
C PRO A 272 2.68 -20.50 1.43
N ALA A 273 2.61 -21.82 1.64
CA ALA A 273 2.20 -22.41 2.90
C ALA A 273 3.36 -22.67 3.89
N ALA A 274 4.60 -22.81 3.40
CA ALA A 274 5.74 -23.17 4.24
C ALA A 274 7.06 -22.64 3.69
N LEU A 275 7.95 -22.19 4.58
CA LEU A 275 9.31 -21.77 4.23
C LEU A 275 10.22 -22.97 3.95
N ASP A 276 10.87 -22.95 2.81
CA ASP A 276 11.96 -23.89 2.53
C ASP A 276 13.24 -23.45 3.26
N HIS A 277 13.99 -24.40 3.78
CA HIS A 277 15.26 -24.14 4.46
C HIS A 277 15.22 -23.04 5.54
N GLY A 278 14.05 -22.78 6.13
CA GLY A 278 13.85 -21.73 7.13
C GLY A 278 13.92 -20.30 6.58
N GLY A 279 14.00 -20.11 5.25
CA GLY A 279 14.01 -18.80 4.61
C GLY A 279 15.29 -17.99 4.86
N GLU A 280 16.45 -18.64 5.08
CA GLU A 280 17.70 -17.94 5.44
C GLU A 280 18.18 -17.03 4.31
N SER A 281 18.15 -17.50 3.07
CA SER A 281 18.58 -16.72 1.91
C SER A 281 17.59 -15.61 1.57
N ALA A 282 16.29 -15.88 1.68
CA ALA A 282 15.27 -14.84 1.57
C ALA A 282 15.47 -13.75 2.63
N ARG A 283 15.73 -14.12 3.88
CA ARG A 283 16.06 -13.18 4.97
C ARG A 283 17.35 -12.38 4.72
N ALA A 284 18.33 -12.98 4.04
CA ALA A 284 19.55 -12.27 3.65
C ALA A 284 19.27 -11.13 2.66
N LEU A 285 18.39 -11.34 1.68
CA LEU A 285 17.93 -10.28 0.77
C LEU A 285 17.24 -9.14 1.53
N LEU A 286 16.35 -9.47 2.48
CA LEU A 286 15.66 -8.48 3.29
C LEU A 286 16.62 -7.62 4.09
N ARG A 287 17.62 -8.24 4.77
CA ARG A 287 18.68 -7.52 5.51
C ARG A 287 19.49 -6.60 4.60
N ALA A 288 19.80 -7.04 3.37
CA ALA A 288 20.54 -6.21 2.42
C ALA A 288 19.75 -4.95 2.03
N ALA A 289 18.43 -5.07 1.82
CA ALA A 289 17.57 -3.92 1.57
C ALA A 289 17.52 -2.99 2.79
N GLU A 290 17.37 -3.53 4.01
CA GLU A 290 17.38 -2.73 5.24
C GLU A 290 18.71 -1.98 5.44
N ALA A 291 19.84 -2.62 5.15
CA ALA A 291 21.16 -1.96 5.20
C ALA A 291 21.27 -0.82 4.18
N ALA A 292 20.74 -1.01 2.97
CA ALA A 292 20.70 0.05 1.97
C ALA A 292 19.82 1.23 2.43
N PHE A 293 18.69 0.97 3.07
CA PHE A 293 17.83 1.99 3.66
C PHE A 293 18.53 2.76 4.77
N ALA A 294 19.13 2.06 5.72
CA ALA A 294 19.88 2.68 6.81
C ALA A 294 20.99 3.61 6.29
N ASN A 295 21.73 3.19 5.25
CA ASN A 295 22.76 4.01 4.61
C ASN A 295 22.21 5.29 3.94
N ARG A 296 20.93 5.31 3.58
CA ARG A 296 20.24 6.49 3.03
C ARG A 296 19.50 7.30 4.10
N GLY A 297 19.58 6.92 5.37
CA GLY A 297 18.86 7.58 6.46
C GLY A 297 17.35 7.31 6.49
N ILE A 298 16.90 6.22 5.86
CA ILE A 298 15.51 5.77 5.89
C ILE A 298 15.24 5.13 7.26
N GLY A 299 14.20 5.58 7.94
CA GLY A 299 13.85 5.14 9.29
C GLY A 299 12.81 4.02 9.36
N ALA A 300 12.06 3.81 8.28
CA ALA A 300 11.01 2.79 8.21
C ALA A 300 10.94 2.12 6.84
N ALA A 301 10.57 0.84 6.84
CA ALA A 301 10.28 0.08 5.63
C ALA A 301 8.87 -0.48 5.67
N PHE A 302 8.20 -0.47 4.52
CA PHE A 302 7.03 -1.30 4.23
C PHE A 302 7.42 -2.46 3.33
N VAL A 303 6.88 -3.65 3.62
CA VAL A 303 6.93 -4.79 2.71
C VAL A 303 5.52 -5.15 2.29
N VAL A 304 5.27 -5.21 0.99
CA VAL A 304 3.98 -5.62 0.42
C VAL A 304 3.93 -7.14 0.37
N CYS A 305 2.93 -7.74 0.98
CA CYS A 305 2.77 -9.19 1.05
C CYS A 305 1.30 -9.58 0.90
N PRO A 306 0.95 -10.50 -0.01
CA PRO A 306 -0.39 -11.08 -0.03
C PRO A 306 -0.76 -11.71 1.30
N ALA A 307 -2.00 -11.50 1.77
CA ALA A 307 -2.46 -12.05 3.03
C ALA A 307 -2.44 -13.59 3.06
N GLY A 308 -2.63 -14.22 1.90
CA GLY A 308 -2.58 -15.68 1.75
C GLY A 308 -1.17 -16.27 1.61
N TRP A 309 -0.11 -15.46 1.66
CA TRP A 309 1.27 -15.96 1.55
C TRP A 309 1.89 -16.19 2.94
N ALA A 310 1.43 -17.26 3.61
CA ALA A 310 1.78 -17.55 5.00
C ALA A 310 3.30 -17.64 5.25
N SER A 311 4.06 -18.29 4.35
CA SER A 311 5.52 -18.43 4.49
C SER A 311 6.24 -17.08 4.45
N LYS A 312 5.82 -16.17 3.58
CA LYS A 312 6.39 -14.83 3.48
C LYS A 312 6.01 -13.96 4.68
N VAL A 313 4.77 -14.06 5.16
CA VAL A 313 4.31 -13.40 6.39
C VAL A 313 5.14 -13.88 7.59
N GLU A 314 5.28 -15.19 7.78
CA GLU A 314 6.08 -15.79 8.85
C GLU A 314 7.54 -15.29 8.83
N LEU A 315 8.17 -15.23 7.63
CA LEU A 315 9.52 -14.71 7.48
C LEU A 315 9.60 -13.25 7.94
N LEU A 316 8.66 -12.40 7.49
CA LEU A 316 8.63 -10.98 7.83
C LEU A 316 8.38 -10.74 9.32
N GLU A 317 7.41 -11.43 9.92
CA GLU A 317 7.11 -11.33 11.35
C GLU A 317 8.30 -11.78 12.20
N SER A 318 8.96 -12.89 11.82
CA SER A 318 10.19 -13.36 12.49
C SER A 318 11.37 -12.39 12.33
N ALA A 319 11.35 -11.53 11.34
CA ALA A 319 12.31 -10.43 11.13
C ALA A 319 11.92 -9.15 11.87
N GLY A 320 10.82 -9.15 12.65
CA GLY A 320 10.35 -8.02 13.45
C GLY A 320 9.49 -7.02 12.67
N TYR A 321 8.88 -7.44 11.57
CA TYR A 321 7.87 -6.66 10.89
C TYR A 321 6.49 -6.92 11.50
N GLU A 322 5.67 -5.88 11.57
CA GLU A 322 4.30 -5.94 12.05
C GLU A 322 3.34 -5.38 11.00
N THR A 323 2.14 -5.93 10.91
CA THR A 323 1.12 -5.42 9.98
C THR A 323 0.70 -4.01 10.39
N ALA A 324 1.03 -3.02 9.56
CA ALA A 324 0.69 -1.62 9.77
C ALA A 324 -0.54 -1.17 8.98
N MET A 325 -0.76 -1.76 7.81
CA MET A 325 -1.92 -1.46 6.96
C MET A 325 -2.38 -2.72 6.24
N VAL A 326 -3.68 -2.80 5.98
CA VAL A 326 -4.29 -3.91 5.24
C VAL A 326 -5.08 -3.35 4.05
N TRP A 327 -4.93 -3.97 2.90
CA TRP A 327 -5.88 -3.84 1.82
C TRP A 327 -6.76 -5.09 1.78
N SER A 328 -8.06 -4.85 1.84
CA SER A 328 -9.08 -5.90 1.77
C SER A 328 -9.85 -5.79 0.46
N ILE A 329 -10.45 -6.90 0.03
CA ILE A 329 -11.18 -7.02 -1.23
C ILE A 329 -12.62 -7.47 -0.98
N LYS A 330 -13.56 -6.88 -1.74
CA LYS A 330 -14.96 -7.30 -1.86
C LYS A 330 -15.28 -7.50 -3.34
N ARG A 331 -15.82 -8.69 -3.67
CA ARG A 331 -16.21 -9.10 -5.02
C ARG A 331 -17.70 -9.00 -5.24
#